data_7a7d29189c1cfb83a764cd879730b6d9
#
_entry.id   7a7d29189c1cfb83a764cd879730b6d9
#
_cell.length_a   1.000
_cell.length_b   1.000
_cell.length_c   1.000
_cell.angle_alpha   90.00
_cell.angle_beta   90.00
_cell.angle_gamma   90.00
#
_symmetry.space_group_name_H-M   'P 1'
#
loop_
_entity.id
_entity.type
_entity.pdbx_description
1 polymer ?
#
loop_
_entity_poly.entity_id
_entity_poly.type
_entity_poly.pdbx_seq_one_letter_code
_entity_poly.pdbx_strand_id
1 'polypeptide(L)'
;MINWFLISGAILSLLGAVFHGFIGGKIYRTNINKSNLEPLGKTLSMFSWQFHTIFLLIAACTLIYIAISPEFAIAAYPIIGINILGAIYFLVLGIGNREFLKMPGAVLMGAIALLALLGI
;
A
#
# COMPACT_ATOMS: atom_id res chain seq x y z
N MET A 1 11.45 -22.66 10.03
CA MET A 1 12.17 -21.41 10.39
C MET A 1 11.37 -20.21 9.89
N ILE A 2 11.23 -19.18 10.69
CA ILE A 2 10.44 -17.98 10.32
C ILE A 2 11.18 -17.19 9.23
N ASN A 3 10.46 -16.81 8.19
CA ASN A 3 11.01 -15.99 7.10
C ASN A 3 10.94 -14.50 7.48
N TRP A 4 12.07 -13.95 7.90
CA TRP A 4 12.15 -12.57 8.37
C TRP A 4 11.92 -11.51 7.28
N PHE A 5 12.21 -11.83 6.02
CA PHE A 5 11.90 -10.91 4.91
C PHE A 5 10.39 -10.72 4.76
N LEU A 6 9.62 -11.82 4.79
CA LEU A 6 8.17 -11.76 4.71
C LEU A 6 7.56 -11.07 5.93
N ILE A 7 8.07 -11.36 7.13
CA ILE A 7 7.62 -10.67 8.35
C ILE A 7 7.91 -9.17 8.28
N SER A 8 9.10 -8.77 7.84
CA SER A 8 9.44 -7.35 7.68
C SER A 8 8.55 -6.66 6.65
N GLY A 9 8.26 -7.32 5.51
CA GLY A 9 7.32 -6.81 4.52
C GLY A 9 5.91 -6.66 5.09
N ALA A 10 5.46 -7.63 5.89
CA ALA A 10 4.16 -7.58 6.55
C ALA A 10 4.07 -6.43 7.57
N ILE A 11 5.08 -6.25 8.40
CA ILE A 11 5.14 -5.13 9.37
C ILE A 11 5.09 -3.79 8.63
N LEU A 12 5.88 -3.65 7.57
CA LEU A 12 5.90 -2.43 6.77
C LEU A 12 4.54 -2.16 6.12
N SER A 13 3.87 -3.20 5.61
CA SER A 13 2.53 -3.09 5.03
C SER A 13 1.49 -2.70 6.10
N LEU A 14 1.58 -3.26 7.29
CA LEU A 14 0.69 -2.93 8.41
C LEU A 14 0.87 -1.48 8.88
N LEU A 15 2.12 -1.04 9.04
CA LEU A 15 2.42 0.36 9.37
C LEU A 15 1.90 1.29 8.27
N GLY A 16 2.09 0.92 7.01
CA GLY A 16 1.52 1.64 5.87
C GLY A 16 0.00 1.74 5.95
N ALA A 17 -0.70 0.66 6.31
CA ALA A 17 -2.14 0.65 6.48
C ALA A 17 -2.60 1.62 7.59
N VAL A 18 -1.92 1.62 8.73
CA VAL A 18 -2.24 2.53 9.85
C VAL A 18 -2.04 3.98 9.42
N PHE A 19 -0.89 4.32 8.86
CA PHE A 19 -0.61 5.69 8.40
C PHE A 19 -1.57 6.13 7.28
N HIS A 20 -1.76 5.29 6.27
CA HIS A 20 -2.60 5.60 5.12
C HIS A 20 -4.08 5.72 5.52
N GLY A 21 -4.57 4.77 6.32
CA GLY A 21 -5.98 4.71 6.70
C GLY A 21 -6.39 5.79 7.71
N PHE A 22 -5.61 5.97 8.78
CA PHE A 22 -5.97 6.91 9.85
C PHE A 22 -5.42 8.31 9.62
N ILE A 23 -4.10 8.46 9.52
CA ILE A 23 -3.46 9.78 9.41
C ILE A 23 -3.72 10.37 8.03
N GLY A 24 -3.34 9.67 6.98
CA GLY A 24 -3.55 10.09 5.60
C GLY A 24 -5.04 10.19 5.25
N GLY A 25 -5.84 9.24 5.72
CA GLY A 25 -7.29 9.24 5.51
C GLY A 25 -7.99 10.47 6.09
N LYS A 26 -7.58 10.92 7.28
CA LYS A 26 -8.12 12.14 7.89
C LYS A 26 -7.77 13.39 7.06
N ILE A 27 -6.53 13.51 6.65
CA ILE A 27 -6.05 14.63 5.83
C ILE A 27 -6.76 14.63 4.48
N TYR A 28 -6.81 13.48 3.82
CA TYR A 28 -7.45 13.31 2.52
C TYR A 28 -8.94 13.65 2.56
N ARG A 29 -9.67 13.15 3.57
CA ARG A 29 -11.08 13.44 3.77
C ARG A 29 -11.34 14.94 3.94
N THR A 30 -10.52 15.62 4.71
CA THR A 30 -10.63 17.06 4.91
C THR A 30 -10.49 17.82 3.58
N ASN A 31 -9.51 17.42 2.75
CA ASN A 31 -9.30 18.04 1.44
C ASN A 31 -10.45 17.75 0.47
N ILE A 32 -10.91 16.51 0.42
CA ILE A 32 -12.03 16.12 -0.46
C ILE A 32 -13.32 16.84 -0.06
N ASN A 33 -13.60 16.96 1.23
CA ASN A 33 -14.82 17.66 1.70
C ASN A 33 -14.81 19.14 1.34
N LYS A 34 -13.64 19.76 1.27
CA LYS A 34 -13.48 21.18 0.85
C LYS A 34 -13.44 21.37 -0.66
N SER A 35 -13.35 20.28 -1.44
CA SER A 35 -13.30 20.34 -2.90
C SER A 35 -14.68 20.66 -3.52
N ASN A 36 -14.68 21.05 -4.79
CA ASN A 36 -15.88 21.28 -5.58
C ASN A 36 -16.43 20.00 -6.23
N LEU A 37 -15.96 18.83 -5.81
CA LEU A 37 -16.48 17.56 -6.32
C LEU A 37 -17.95 17.37 -5.93
N GLU A 38 -18.72 16.83 -6.85
CA GLU A 38 -20.07 16.35 -6.57
C GLU A 38 -20.07 15.29 -5.45
N PRO A 39 -21.18 15.12 -4.71
CA PRO A 39 -21.26 14.17 -3.59
C PRO A 39 -20.80 12.77 -3.94
N LEU A 40 -21.18 12.25 -5.11
CA LEU A 40 -20.73 10.95 -5.59
C LEU A 40 -19.22 10.91 -5.81
N GLY A 41 -18.62 11.95 -6.39
CA GLY A 41 -17.18 12.06 -6.59
C GLY A 41 -16.41 12.05 -5.28
N LYS A 42 -16.93 12.73 -4.25
CA LYS A 42 -16.34 12.71 -2.89
C LYS A 42 -16.36 11.30 -2.30
N THR A 43 -17.49 10.61 -2.39
CA THR A 43 -17.63 9.25 -1.88
C THR A 43 -16.70 8.27 -2.60
N LEU A 44 -16.64 8.32 -3.93
CA LEU A 44 -15.75 7.46 -4.73
C LEU A 44 -14.28 7.73 -4.43
N SER A 45 -13.90 8.99 -4.22
CA SER A 45 -12.53 9.36 -3.83
C SER A 45 -12.15 8.75 -2.48
N MET A 46 -13.02 8.83 -1.49
CA MET A 46 -12.79 8.21 -0.18
C MET A 46 -12.76 6.68 -0.26
N PHE A 47 -13.63 6.08 -1.06
CA PHE A 47 -13.60 4.64 -1.30
C PHE A 47 -12.26 4.21 -1.90
N SER A 48 -11.78 4.88 -2.94
CA SER A 48 -10.50 4.57 -3.58
C SER A 48 -9.33 4.71 -2.62
N TRP A 49 -9.33 5.74 -1.78
CA TRP A 49 -8.31 5.94 -0.75
C TRP A 49 -8.30 4.78 0.24
N GLN A 50 -9.44 4.45 0.81
CA GLN A 50 -9.53 3.39 1.82
C GLN A 50 -9.40 1.99 1.24
N PHE A 51 -9.68 1.80 -0.04
CA PHE A 51 -9.45 0.53 -0.72
C PHE A 51 -7.96 0.15 -0.69
N HIS A 52 -7.07 1.13 -0.86
CA HIS A 52 -5.64 0.89 -0.71
C HIS A 52 -5.26 0.50 0.73
N THR A 53 -5.91 1.09 1.75
CA THR A 53 -5.73 0.67 3.14
C THR A 53 -6.11 -0.79 3.34
N ILE A 54 -7.26 -1.21 2.80
CA ILE A 54 -7.70 -2.61 2.85
C ILE A 54 -6.69 -3.53 2.17
N PHE A 55 -6.17 -3.13 1.01
CA PHE A 55 -5.13 -3.87 0.30
C PHE A 55 -3.87 -4.06 1.16
N LEU A 56 -3.39 -3.01 1.83
CA LEU A 56 -2.22 -3.08 2.71
C LEU A 56 -2.45 -4.03 3.89
N LEU A 57 -3.67 -4.06 4.46
CA LEU A 57 -4.03 -5.01 5.53
C LEU A 57 -4.01 -6.46 5.02
N ILE A 58 -4.62 -6.71 3.86
CA ILE A 58 -4.62 -8.05 3.24
C ILE A 58 -3.20 -8.49 2.91
N ALA A 59 -2.38 -7.58 2.36
CA ALA A 59 -0.98 -7.86 2.07
C ALA A 59 -0.20 -8.26 3.34
N ALA A 60 -0.38 -7.54 4.44
CA ALA A 60 0.26 -7.86 5.71
C ALA A 60 -0.14 -9.26 6.21
N CYS A 61 -1.45 -9.56 6.25
CA CYS A 61 -1.95 -10.87 6.66
C CYS A 61 -1.42 -12.01 5.77
N THR A 62 -1.40 -11.80 4.46
CA THR A 62 -0.92 -12.80 3.50
C THR A 62 0.57 -13.06 3.68
N LEU A 63 1.39 -12.02 3.83
CA LEU A 63 2.83 -12.18 4.02
C LEU A 63 3.15 -12.87 5.35
N ILE A 64 2.41 -12.59 6.43
CA ILE A 64 2.53 -13.32 7.70
C ILE A 64 2.18 -14.80 7.50
N TYR A 65 1.07 -15.06 6.80
CA TYR A 65 0.64 -16.44 6.54
C TYR A 65 1.69 -17.23 5.76
N ILE A 66 2.25 -16.65 4.70
CA ILE A 66 3.30 -17.30 3.90
C ILE A 66 4.58 -17.50 4.72
N ALA A 67 4.91 -16.57 5.62
CA ALA A 67 6.09 -16.69 6.48
C ALA A 67 6.04 -17.92 7.41
N ILE A 68 4.84 -18.40 7.70
CA ILE A 68 4.58 -19.58 8.55
C ILE A 68 4.34 -20.83 7.71
N SER A 69 3.74 -20.65 6.51
CA SER A 69 3.32 -21.71 5.60
C SER A 69 3.92 -21.49 4.21
N PRO A 70 5.22 -21.82 4.02
CA PRO A 70 5.96 -21.52 2.79
C PRO A 70 5.39 -22.19 1.52
N GLU A 71 4.63 -23.25 1.66
CA GLU A 71 3.93 -23.92 0.57
C GLU A 71 2.95 -23.03 -0.18
N PHE A 72 2.52 -21.93 0.43
CA PHE A 72 1.63 -20.92 -0.17
C PHE A 72 2.39 -19.71 -0.76
N ALA A 73 3.69 -19.82 -0.97
CA ALA A 73 4.51 -18.71 -1.51
C ALA A 73 3.95 -18.07 -2.79
N ILE A 74 3.24 -18.85 -3.60
CA ILE A 74 2.58 -18.36 -4.82
C ILE A 74 1.61 -17.20 -4.56
N ALA A 75 1.01 -17.12 -3.37
CA ALA A 75 0.11 -16.04 -2.99
C ALA A 75 0.83 -14.68 -2.80
N ALA A 76 2.15 -14.66 -2.75
CA ALA A 76 2.93 -13.40 -2.71
C ALA A 76 2.96 -12.68 -4.06
N TYR A 77 2.87 -13.38 -5.19
CA TYR A 77 3.03 -12.77 -6.52
C TYR A 77 2.02 -11.64 -6.80
N PRO A 78 0.71 -11.78 -6.54
CA PRO A 78 -0.21 -10.67 -6.69
C PRO A 78 0.15 -9.46 -5.82
N ILE A 79 0.61 -9.69 -4.58
CA ILE A 79 1.03 -8.62 -3.66
C ILE A 79 2.26 -7.91 -4.21
N ILE A 80 3.26 -8.66 -4.67
CA ILE A 80 4.46 -8.13 -5.31
C ILE A 80 4.08 -7.30 -6.54
N GLY A 81 3.24 -7.87 -7.42
CA GLY A 81 2.81 -7.22 -8.66
C GLY A 81 2.10 -5.89 -8.42
N ILE A 82 1.13 -5.86 -7.50
CA ILE A 82 0.39 -4.62 -7.17
C ILE A 82 1.32 -3.57 -6.58
N ASN A 83 2.24 -3.96 -5.70
CA ASN A 83 3.18 -3.03 -5.10
C ASN A 83 4.19 -2.47 -6.11
N ILE A 84 4.71 -3.29 -7.04
CA ILE A 84 5.61 -2.82 -8.11
C ILE A 84 4.86 -1.86 -9.03
N LEU A 85 3.69 -2.26 -9.54
CA LEU A 85 2.91 -1.42 -10.45
C LEU A 85 2.43 -0.15 -9.77
N GLY A 86 2.04 -0.25 -8.49
CA GLY A 86 1.67 0.91 -7.68
C GLY A 86 2.83 1.88 -7.49
N ALA A 87 4.03 1.40 -7.20
CA ALA A 87 5.23 2.22 -7.08
C ALA A 87 5.56 2.94 -8.41
N ILE A 88 5.50 2.21 -9.53
CA ILE A 88 5.73 2.78 -10.86
C ILE A 88 4.68 3.86 -11.16
N TYR A 89 3.40 3.56 -10.94
CA TYR A 89 2.32 4.51 -11.19
C TYR A 89 2.43 5.76 -10.32
N PHE A 90 2.82 5.59 -9.05
CA PHE A 90 3.09 6.70 -8.14
C PHE A 90 4.18 7.63 -8.69
N LEU A 91 5.28 7.06 -9.19
CA LEU A 91 6.36 7.83 -9.81
C LEU A 91 5.91 8.53 -11.09
N VAL A 92 5.10 7.86 -11.93
CA VAL A 92 4.54 8.46 -13.15
C VAL A 92 3.66 9.66 -12.82
N LEU A 93 2.76 9.55 -11.83
CA LEU A 93 1.94 10.67 -11.37
C LEU A 93 2.77 11.80 -10.75
N GLY A 94 3.93 11.45 -10.20
CA GLY A 94 4.86 12.41 -9.61
C GLY A 94 5.65 13.24 -10.63
N ILE A 95 5.63 12.87 -11.93
CA ILE A 95 6.31 13.62 -12.97
C ILE A 95 5.69 15.02 -13.05
N GLY A 96 6.50 16.05 -12.78
CA GLY A 96 6.02 17.44 -12.74
C GLY A 96 5.29 17.84 -11.46
N ASN A 97 5.14 16.94 -10.48
CA ASN A 97 4.51 17.22 -9.18
C ASN A 97 5.46 16.85 -8.03
N ARG A 98 6.34 17.79 -7.67
CA ARG A 98 7.34 17.56 -6.62
C ARG A 98 6.73 17.32 -5.24
N GLU A 99 5.60 17.95 -4.93
CA GLU A 99 4.93 17.76 -3.64
C GLU A 99 4.41 16.33 -3.49
N PHE A 100 3.89 15.76 -4.57
CA PHE A 100 3.45 14.36 -4.61
C PHE A 100 4.63 13.39 -4.38
N LEU A 101 5.79 13.67 -4.99
CA LEU A 101 6.99 12.84 -4.83
C LEU A 101 7.59 12.88 -3.42
N LYS A 102 7.26 13.86 -2.60
CA LYS A 102 7.66 13.90 -1.18
C LYS A 102 6.91 12.89 -0.33
N MET A 103 5.78 12.38 -0.81
CA MET A 103 5.02 11.34 -0.12
C MET A 103 5.75 9.99 -0.22
N PRO A 104 5.72 9.15 0.82
CA PRO A 104 6.52 7.92 0.87
C PRO A 104 5.92 6.74 0.09
N GLY A 105 4.85 6.95 -0.69
CA GLY A 105 4.09 5.87 -1.32
C GLY A 105 4.91 4.95 -2.21
N ALA A 106 5.73 5.50 -3.13
CA ALA A 106 6.56 4.69 -4.01
C ALA A 106 7.63 3.90 -3.25
N VAL A 107 8.26 4.52 -2.24
CA VAL A 107 9.28 3.87 -1.41
C VAL A 107 8.66 2.75 -0.57
N LEU A 108 7.49 3.00 0.03
CA LEU A 108 6.75 2.01 0.81
C LEU A 108 6.39 0.79 -0.06
N MET A 109 5.75 1.01 -1.20
CA MET A 109 5.35 -0.06 -2.10
C MET A 109 6.55 -0.82 -2.65
N GLY A 110 7.60 -0.13 -3.09
CA GLY A 110 8.83 -0.74 -3.57
C GLY A 110 9.52 -1.60 -2.51
N ALA A 111 9.57 -1.12 -1.27
CA ALA A 111 10.16 -1.87 -0.15
C ALA A 111 9.35 -3.12 0.20
N ILE A 112 8.00 -3.05 0.23
CA ILE A 112 7.14 -4.22 0.45
C ILE A 112 7.38 -5.26 -0.64
N ALA A 113 7.38 -4.84 -1.92
CA ALA A 113 7.63 -5.74 -3.04
C ALA A 113 9.00 -6.42 -2.96
N LEU A 114 10.05 -5.65 -2.66
CA LEU A 114 11.41 -6.17 -2.53
C LEU A 114 11.52 -7.20 -1.39
N LEU A 115 10.99 -6.86 -0.22
CA LEU A 115 11.00 -7.78 0.93
C LEU A 115 10.23 -9.06 0.66
N ALA A 116 9.07 -8.95 -0.01
CA ALA A 116 8.30 -10.12 -0.40
C ALA A 116 9.05 -10.98 -1.42
N LEU A 117 9.71 -10.38 -2.43
CA LEU A 117 10.55 -11.10 -3.41
C LEU A 117 11.74 -11.83 -2.76
N LEU A 118 12.38 -11.20 -1.78
CA LEU A 118 13.51 -11.82 -1.07
C LEU A 118 13.06 -12.95 -0.13
N GLY A 119 11.77 -12.99 0.18
CA GLY A 119 11.20 -13.97 1.11
C GLY A 119 10.58 -15.20 0.45
N ILE A 120 10.46 -15.25 -0.87
CA ILE A 120 9.85 -16.38 -1.59
C ILE A 120 10.82 -17.17 -2.42
#